data_44b5bf5a240a7900b6375472e77eb6a7
#
_entry.id   44b5bf5a240a7900b6375472e77eb6a7
#
_cell.length_a   1.000
_cell.length_b   1.000
_cell.length_c   1.000
_cell.angle_alpha   90.00
_cell.angle_beta   90.00
_cell.angle_gamma   90.00
#
_symmetry.space_group_name_H-M   'P 1'
#
loop_
_entity.id
_entity.type
_entity.pdbx_description
1 polymer ?
#
loop_
_entity_poly.entity_id
_entity_poly.type
_entity_poly.pdbx_seq_one_letter_code
_entity_poly.pdbx_strand_id
1 'polypeptide(L)'
;MTDTFYDNTPFKYGYSSKEEILENMNPNLKEIIIENKDKVICDVGCGCGRNMLFASEYASKLIGVDLSEESLSFAKHFVKSENMELKLGNNLDIPLESNFSDLVISDGVCHHTGDTIAAFKECVRILKSGGSLYL
;
A
#
# COMPACT_ATOMS: atom_id res chain seq x y z
N MET A 1 -0.46 19.87 -13.78
CA MET A 1 -1.23 18.86 -14.52
C MET A 1 -1.77 17.77 -13.61
N THR A 2 -0.90 17.12 -12.89
CA THR A 2 -1.23 16.06 -11.96
C THR A 2 -2.21 16.51 -10.88
N ASP A 3 -1.93 17.64 -10.28
CA ASP A 3 -2.77 18.19 -9.20
C ASP A 3 -4.18 18.48 -9.71
N THR A 4 -4.28 19.01 -10.94
CA THR A 4 -5.57 19.30 -11.55
C THR A 4 -6.36 18.02 -11.79
N PHE A 5 -5.68 16.95 -12.22
CA PHE A 5 -6.31 15.66 -12.41
C PHE A 5 -6.89 15.12 -11.10
N TYR A 6 -6.09 15.13 -10.04
CA TYR A 6 -6.54 14.61 -8.75
C TYR A 6 -7.60 15.50 -8.11
N ASP A 7 -7.55 16.82 -8.33
CA ASP A 7 -8.56 17.74 -7.84
C ASP A 7 -9.92 17.48 -8.49
N ASN A 8 -9.91 17.16 -9.79
CA ASN A 8 -11.13 16.93 -10.55
C ASN A 8 -11.59 15.48 -10.50
N THR A 9 -10.68 14.55 -10.22
CA THR A 9 -10.98 13.12 -10.17
C THR A 9 -10.37 12.53 -8.89
N PRO A 10 -10.86 12.94 -7.72
CA PRO A 10 -10.22 12.60 -6.45
C PRO A 10 -10.27 11.11 -6.12
N PHE A 11 -11.20 10.37 -6.71
CA PHE A 11 -11.34 8.95 -6.44
C PHE A 11 -11.03 8.16 -7.71
N LYS A 12 -9.73 7.99 -7.96
CA LYS A 12 -9.16 7.43 -9.18
C LYS A 12 -9.71 6.07 -9.59
N TYR A 13 -10.23 5.31 -8.65
CA TYR A 13 -10.74 3.97 -8.91
C TYR A 13 -12.25 3.94 -9.21
N GLY A 14 -12.82 5.07 -9.53
CA GLY A 14 -14.24 5.17 -9.85
C GLY A 14 -15.16 5.26 -8.65
N TYR A 15 -14.61 5.40 -7.46
CA TYR A 15 -15.39 5.56 -6.24
C TYR A 15 -15.70 7.03 -5.99
N SER A 16 -16.86 7.30 -5.42
CA SER A 16 -17.34 8.67 -5.17
C SER A 16 -17.00 9.18 -3.77
N SER A 17 -16.55 8.31 -2.84
CA SER A 17 -16.24 8.69 -1.47
C SER A 17 -15.25 7.71 -0.82
N LYS A 18 -14.64 8.15 0.28
CA LYS A 18 -13.79 7.28 1.08
C LYS A 18 -14.58 6.13 1.67
N GLU A 19 -15.81 6.38 2.09
CA GLU A 19 -16.70 5.35 2.64
C GLU A 19 -16.95 4.25 1.60
N GLU A 20 -17.18 4.63 0.35
CA GLU A 20 -17.38 3.66 -0.73
C GLU A 20 -16.14 2.81 -0.96
N ILE A 21 -14.96 3.42 -0.90
CA ILE A 21 -13.69 2.68 -1.02
C ILE A 21 -13.57 1.65 0.09
N LEU A 22 -13.84 2.05 1.32
CA LEU A 22 -13.75 1.16 2.48
C LEU A 22 -14.78 0.02 2.41
N GLU A 23 -15.98 0.31 1.95
CA GLU A 23 -17.03 -0.70 1.79
C GLU A 23 -16.69 -1.73 0.72
N ASN A 24 -15.95 -1.32 -0.32
CA ASN A 24 -15.62 -2.18 -1.45
C ASN A 24 -14.28 -2.88 -1.31
N MET A 25 -13.57 -2.70 -0.22
CA MET A 25 -12.35 -3.46 0.04
C MET A 25 -12.66 -4.93 0.23
N ASN A 26 -11.71 -5.77 -0.21
CA ASN A 26 -11.81 -7.20 -0.01
C ASN A 26 -11.89 -7.52 1.50
N PRO A 27 -12.91 -8.25 1.96
CA PRO A 27 -13.06 -8.57 3.38
C PRO A 27 -11.86 -9.33 3.96
N ASN A 28 -11.20 -10.17 3.15
CA ASN A 28 -10.01 -10.90 3.60
C ASN A 28 -8.85 -9.95 3.85
N LEU A 29 -8.71 -8.91 3.04
CA LEU A 29 -7.68 -7.91 3.23
C LEU A 29 -7.94 -7.11 4.51
N LYS A 30 -9.18 -6.72 4.75
CA LYS A 30 -9.56 -6.03 5.99
C LYS A 30 -9.24 -6.89 7.20
N GLU A 31 -9.56 -8.17 7.15
CA GLU A 31 -9.32 -9.09 8.25
C GLU A 31 -7.84 -9.22 8.57
N ILE A 32 -6.98 -9.40 7.57
CA ILE A 32 -5.55 -9.55 7.80
C ILE A 32 -4.91 -8.25 8.32
N ILE A 33 -5.42 -7.10 7.89
CA ILE A 33 -4.97 -5.81 8.42
C ILE A 33 -5.30 -5.71 9.91
N ILE A 34 -6.52 -6.07 10.29
CA ILE A 34 -6.95 -6.03 11.70
C ILE A 34 -6.13 -7.00 12.54
N GLU A 35 -5.82 -8.19 12.02
CA GLU A 35 -4.97 -9.18 12.69
C GLU A 35 -3.56 -8.64 12.94
N ASN A 36 -3.13 -7.66 12.15
CA ASN A 36 -1.82 -7.03 12.29
C ASN A 36 -1.89 -5.65 12.94
N LYS A 37 -2.93 -5.41 13.71
CA LYS A 37 -3.12 -4.19 14.46
C LYS A 37 -1.90 -3.90 15.34
N ASP A 38 -1.50 -2.64 15.39
CA ASP A 38 -0.36 -2.14 16.16
C ASP A 38 0.99 -2.69 15.70
N LYS A 39 1.05 -3.19 14.46
CA LYS A 39 2.27 -3.71 13.85
C LYS A 39 2.67 -2.89 12.63
N VAL A 40 3.79 -3.23 12.03
CA VAL A 40 4.30 -2.56 10.81
C VAL A 40 3.66 -3.19 9.59
N ILE A 41 3.01 -2.36 8.78
CA ILE A 41 2.34 -2.79 7.54
C ILE A 41 2.95 -2.04 6.36
N CYS A 42 3.29 -2.76 5.29
CA CYS A 42 3.78 -2.19 4.05
C CYS A 42 2.80 -2.47 2.92
N ASP A 43 2.49 -1.46 2.14
CA ASP A 43 1.70 -1.59 0.92
C ASP A 43 2.63 -1.35 -0.26
N VAL A 44 3.03 -2.42 -0.93
CA VAL A 44 3.97 -2.39 -2.06
C VAL A 44 3.18 -2.20 -3.34
N GLY A 45 3.48 -1.12 -4.07
CA GLY A 45 2.66 -0.71 -5.19
C GLY A 45 1.37 -0.05 -4.69
N CYS A 46 1.52 0.85 -3.74
CA CYS A 46 0.37 1.42 -3.02
C CYS A 46 -0.53 2.31 -3.88
N GLY A 47 -0.03 2.80 -5.01
CA GLY A 47 -0.78 3.69 -5.88
C GLY A 47 -1.26 4.91 -5.13
N CYS A 48 -2.53 5.24 -5.29
CA CYS A 48 -3.13 6.43 -4.69
C CYS A 48 -3.58 6.25 -3.23
N GLY A 49 -3.31 5.09 -2.64
CA GLY A 49 -3.53 4.90 -1.21
C GLY A 49 -4.84 4.23 -0.83
N ARG A 50 -5.50 3.57 -1.75
CA ARG A 50 -6.80 2.92 -1.51
C ARG A 50 -6.76 1.97 -0.31
N ASN A 51 -5.80 1.05 -0.30
CA ASN A 51 -5.68 0.07 0.79
C ASN A 51 -5.08 0.70 2.04
N MET A 52 -4.23 1.69 1.87
CA MET A 52 -3.62 2.39 3.01
C MET A 52 -4.64 3.18 3.81
N LEU A 53 -5.73 3.59 3.19
CA LEU A 53 -6.78 4.32 3.88
C LEU A 53 -7.32 3.52 5.07
N PHE A 54 -7.56 2.23 4.86
CA PHE A 54 -8.01 1.33 5.93
C PHE A 54 -6.86 0.98 6.88
N ALA A 55 -5.70 0.62 6.34
CA ALA A 55 -4.56 0.18 7.12
C ALA A 55 -4.04 1.26 8.07
N SER A 56 -4.17 2.53 7.70
CA SER A 56 -3.69 3.64 8.52
C SER A 56 -4.36 3.72 9.89
N GLU A 57 -5.57 3.17 10.02
CA GLU A 57 -6.31 3.17 11.27
C GLU A 57 -5.82 2.10 12.23
N TYR A 58 -5.11 1.10 11.75
CA TYR A 58 -4.73 -0.07 12.55
C TYR A 58 -3.23 -0.21 12.75
N ALA A 59 -2.41 0.14 11.77
CA ALA A 59 -0.97 -0.05 11.82
C ALA A 59 -0.31 0.87 12.86
N SER A 60 0.74 0.39 13.51
CA SER A 60 1.61 1.26 14.30
C SER A 60 2.45 2.12 13.36
N LYS A 61 2.89 1.53 12.25
CA LYS A 61 3.62 2.21 11.19
C LYS A 61 3.18 1.66 9.85
N LEU A 62 2.85 2.53 8.92
CA LEU A 62 2.38 2.17 7.58
C LEU A 62 3.35 2.73 6.56
N ILE A 63 3.87 1.86 5.68
CA ILE A 63 4.78 2.27 4.61
C ILE A 63 4.11 2.00 3.27
N GLY A 64 4.03 3.01 2.42
CA GLY A 64 3.59 2.85 1.04
C GLY A 64 4.76 3.00 0.09
N VAL A 65 4.90 2.09 -0.86
CA VAL A 65 5.94 2.12 -1.88
C VAL A 65 5.29 2.12 -3.24
N ASP A 66 5.72 3.02 -4.12
CA ASP A 66 5.24 3.07 -5.49
C ASP A 66 6.28 3.70 -6.41
N LEU A 67 6.22 3.39 -7.71
CA LEU A 67 7.09 3.96 -8.73
C LEU A 67 6.68 5.38 -9.11
N SER A 68 5.45 5.76 -8.88
CA SER A 68 4.88 7.01 -9.36
C SER A 68 4.89 8.08 -8.28
N GLU A 69 5.66 9.12 -8.50
CA GLU A 69 5.65 10.29 -7.60
C GLU A 69 4.26 10.92 -7.54
N GLU A 70 3.54 10.91 -8.65
CA GLU A 70 2.19 11.46 -8.71
C GLU A 70 1.24 10.70 -7.81
N SER A 71 1.31 9.37 -7.87
CA SER A 71 0.47 8.52 -7.02
C SER A 71 0.79 8.73 -5.54
N LEU A 72 2.06 8.82 -5.20
CA LEU A 72 2.48 9.06 -3.81
C LEU A 72 2.04 10.43 -3.32
N SER A 73 2.12 11.45 -4.16
CA SER A 73 1.65 12.78 -3.81
C SER A 73 0.15 12.78 -3.52
N PHE A 74 -0.62 12.09 -4.35
CA PHE A 74 -2.05 11.95 -4.11
C PHE A 74 -2.31 11.20 -2.81
N ALA A 75 -1.64 10.06 -2.60
CA ALA A 75 -1.82 9.23 -1.41
C ALA A 75 -1.56 10.01 -0.13
N LYS A 76 -0.52 10.84 -0.14
CA LYS A 76 -0.17 11.67 1.01
C LYS A 76 -1.33 12.56 1.46
N HIS A 77 -2.02 13.17 0.49
CA HIS A 77 -3.14 14.06 0.78
C HIS A 77 -4.44 13.30 1.03
N PHE A 78 -4.59 12.16 0.37
CA PHE A 78 -5.81 11.36 0.45
C PHE A 78 -5.91 10.63 1.79
N VAL A 79 -4.83 9.99 2.24
CA VAL A 79 -4.82 9.18 3.47
C VAL A 79 -4.66 10.06 4.71
N LYS A 80 -3.76 11.03 4.68
CA LYS A 80 -3.54 12.01 5.77
C LYS A 80 -3.32 11.36 7.12
N SER A 81 -2.37 10.45 7.23
CA SER A 81 -2.09 9.77 8.48
C SER A 81 -0.68 10.09 8.99
N GLU A 82 -0.55 10.33 10.30
CA GLU A 82 0.75 10.64 10.91
C GLU A 82 1.67 9.43 10.99
N ASN A 83 1.11 8.23 11.02
CA ASN A 83 1.89 6.99 11.10
C ASN A 83 2.34 6.46 9.73
N MET A 84 2.10 7.22 8.67
CA MET A 84 2.37 6.80 7.30
C MET A 84 3.64 7.43 6.76
N GLU A 85 4.45 6.60 6.08
CA GLU A 85 5.62 7.03 5.35
C GLU A 85 5.51 6.54 3.92
N LEU A 86 5.82 7.38 2.94
CA LEU A 86 5.75 7.03 1.52
C LEU A 86 7.15 7.02 0.94
N LYS A 87 7.46 6.02 0.12
CA LYS A 87 8.76 5.87 -0.52
C LYS A 87 8.60 5.63 -2.00
N LEU A 88 9.34 6.39 -2.79
CA LEU A 88 9.46 6.14 -4.23
C LEU A 88 10.39 4.95 -4.42
N GLY A 89 9.92 3.92 -5.10
CA GLY A 89 10.73 2.73 -5.29
C GLY A 89 10.14 1.72 -6.26
N ASN A 90 11.01 0.82 -6.69
CA ASN A 90 10.67 -0.24 -7.62
C ASN A 90 10.32 -1.51 -6.85
N ASN A 91 9.26 -2.19 -7.26
CA ASN A 91 8.85 -3.45 -6.64
C ASN A 91 9.86 -4.58 -6.84
N LEU A 92 10.79 -4.41 -7.77
CA LEU A 92 11.88 -5.38 -7.99
C LEU A 92 13.10 -5.08 -7.11
N ASP A 93 13.11 -3.94 -6.43
CA ASP A 93 14.17 -3.52 -5.54
C ASP A 93 13.57 -2.56 -4.51
N ILE A 94 12.85 -3.12 -3.56
CA ILE A 94 12.09 -2.34 -2.59
C ILE A 94 13.04 -1.61 -1.63
N PRO A 95 12.88 -0.27 -1.46
CA PRO A 95 13.81 0.53 -0.65
C PRO A 95 13.54 0.38 0.85
N LEU A 96 13.49 -0.85 1.32
CA LEU A 96 13.28 -1.19 2.73
C LEU A 96 14.23 -2.31 3.12
N GLU A 97 14.58 -2.37 4.37
CA GLU A 97 15.45 -3.42 4.91
C GLU A 97 14.77 -4.78 4.87
N SER A 98 15.58 -5.83 4.84
CA SER A 98 15.06 -7.18 5.00
C SER A 98 14.47 -7.35 6.40
N ASN A 99 13.45 -8.19 6.52
CA ASN A 99 12.82 -8.51 7.81
C ASN A 99 12.27 -7.26 8.53
N PHE A 100 11.65 -6.38 7.76
CA PHE A 100 11.19 -5.08 8.27
C PHE A 100 9.71 -5.08 8.67
N SER A 101 8.85 -5.75 7.90
CA SER A 101 7.39 -5.60 8.01
C SER A 101 6.70 -6.84 8.56
N ASP A 102 5.67 -6.63 9.36
CA ASP A 102 4.83 -7.73 9.87
C ASP A 102 3.80 -8.19 8.85
N LEU A 103 3.29 -7.27 8.05
CA LEU A 103 2.37 -7.56 6.95
C LEU A 103 2.85 -6.81 5.71
N VAL A 104 2.91 -7.52 4.59
CA VAL A 104 3.17 -6.91 3.28
C VAL A 104 1.94 -7.14 2.41
N ILE A 105 1.40 -6.06 1.85
CA ILE A 105 0.29 -6.08 0.92
C ILE A 105 0.84 -5.79 -0.47
N SER A 106 0.52 -6.64 -1.43
CA SER A 106 0.89 -6.44 -2.84
C SER A 106 -0.32 -6.82 -3.69
N ASP A 107 -1.33 -5.95 -3.68
CA ASP A 107 -2.63 -6.23 -4.27
C ASP A 107 -2.58 -6.07 -5.79
N GLY A 108 -2.44 -7.19 -6.49
CA GLY A 108 -2.41 -7.23 -7.95
C GLY A 108 -1.16 -6.62 -8.58
N VAL A 109 -0.11 -6.38 -7.81
CA VAL A 109 1.05 -5.61 -8.29
C VAL A 109 2.14 -6.48 -8.90
N CYS A 110 2.40 -7.64 -8.33
CA CYS A 110 3.52 -8.49 -8.78
C CYS A 110 3.42 -8.85 -10.27
N HIS A 111 2.24 -9.12 -10.79
CA HIS A 111 2.10 -9.47 -12.21
C HIS A 111 2.15 -8.29 -13.17
N HIS A 112 2.30 -7.08 -12.67
CA HIS A 112 2.47 -5.91 -13.52
C HIS A 112 3.93 -5.45 -13.62
N THR A 113 4.86 -6.18 -13.00
CA THR A 113 6.27 -5.79 -12.94
C THR A 113 7.13 -6.31 -14.09
N GLY A 114 6.62 -7.25 -14.88
CA GLY A 114 7.43 -7.91 -15.90
C GLY A 114 8.27 -9.07 -15.38
N ASP A 115 8.47 -9.17 -14.08
CA ASP A 115 9.14 -10.30 -13.42
C ASP A 115 8.43 -10.58 -12.10
N THR A 116 7.38 -11.40 -12.18
CA THR A 116 6.52 -11.72 -11.06
C THR A 116 7.28 -12.41 -9.92
N ILE A 117 8.22 -13.30 -10.28
CA ILE A 117 8.99 -14.04 -9.27
C ILE A 117 9.92 -13.11 -8.50
N ALA A 118 10.62 -12.22 -9.19
CA ALA A 118 11.52 -11.26 -8.54
C ALA A 118 10.74 -10.32 -7.63
N ALA A 119 9.59 -9.83 -8.08
CA ALA A 119 8.73 -8.97 -7.26
C ALA A 119 8.24 -9.70 -6.01
N PHE A 120 7.83 -10.95 -6.15
CA PHE A 120 7.40 -11.77 -5.03
C PHE A 120 8.54 -11.98 -4.02
N LYS A 121 9.73 -12.28 -4.51
CA LYS A 121 10.91 -12.48 -3.64
C LYS A 121 11.25 -11.23 -2.84
N GLU A 122 11.08 -10.05 -3.44
CA GLU A 122 11.31 -8.79 -2.74
C GLU A 122 10.29 -8.58 -1.62
N CYS A 123 9.02 -8.91 -1.87
CA CYS A 123 8.00 -8.83 -0.83
C CYS A 123 8.35 -9.76 0.34
N VAL A 124 8.82 -10.97 0.05
CA VAL A 124 9.22 -11.93 1.08
C VAL A 124 10.47 -11.44 1.82
N ARG A 125 11.41 -10.82 1.11
CA ARG A 125 12.64 -10.30 1.73
C ARG A 125 12.36 -9.28 2.82
N ILE A 126 11.44 -8.36 2.57
CA ILE A 126 11.13 -7.30 3.55
C ILE A 126 10.19 -7.78 4.66
N LEU A 127 9.64 -8.97 4.53
CA LEU A 127 8.72 -9.53 5.50
C LEU A 127 9.50 -10.17 6.65
N LYS A 128 9.08 -9.89 7.89
CA LYS A 128 9.67 -10.53 9.06
C LYS A 128 9.34 -12.02 9.07
N SER A 129 10.21 -12.79 9.71
CA SER A 129 9.92 -14.20 9.96
C SER A 129 8.61 -14.32 10.74
N GLY A 130 7.68 -15.14 10.24
CA GLY A 130 6.35 -15.28 10.84
C GLY A 130 5.37 -14.21 10.41
N GLY A 131 5.77 -13.29 9.55
CA GLY A 131 4.88 -12.27 9.02
C GLY A 131 3.92 -12.81 7.97
N SER A 132 3.01 -11.97 7.52
CA SER A 132 1.96 -12.32 6.55
C SER A 132 2.11 -11.54 5.26
N LEU A 133 1.81 -12.21 4.15
CA LEU A 133 1.83 -11.60 2.82
C LEU A 133 0.45 -11.74 2.17
N TYR A 134 -0.11 -10.64 1.73
CA TYR A 134 -1.36 -10.59 0.97
C TYR A 134 -1.05 -10.23 -0.47
N LEU A 135 -1.46 -11.08 -1.40
CA LEU A 135 -1.28 -10.86 -2.84
C LEU A 135 -2.59 -10.62 -3.56
#